data_70e88dc711ba9a51dd35cafca7f72689
#
_entry.id   70e88dc711ba9a51dd35cafca7f72689
#
_cell.length_a   1.000
_cell.length_b   1.000
_cell.length_c   1.000
_cell.angle_alpha   90.00
_cell.angle_beta   90.00
_cell.angle_gamma   90.00
#
_symmetry.space_group_name_H-M   'P 1'
#
loop_
_entity.id
_entity.type
_entity.pdbx_description
1 polymer ?
#
loop_
_entity_poly.entity_id
_entity_poly.type
_entity_poly.pdbx_seq_one_letter_code
_entity_poly.pdbx_strand_id
1 'polypeptide(L)'
;MLRHRTALLPSLFIGLLATRMFVGGAFGYGGDVKPAPDSRADGLAAWEQIYSVLTHPRCINCHTATNYPQQGDERHRHFANVIRGPAGQGVAGLNCASCHQETNADSTGVPGGPGWHLAPLSMKWQDPNDRPLSSAEVCRAVTDRSKNENMEGRALLKHHEEAALVLWAWNPGRRPDGTMRTMPPLTHAQFVAATRTWVEAGTPCPPAK
;
A
#
# COMPACT_ATOMS: atom_id res chain seq x y z
N MET A 1 67.07 -19.51 5.47
CA MET A 1 67.95 -20.19 4.51
C MET A 1 67.24 -20.28 3.17
N LEU A 2 67.99 -19.91 2.23
CA LEU A 2 67.97 -19.94 0.78
C LEU A 2 66.96 -19.06 0.02
N ARG A 3 67.62 -18.09 -0.59
CA ARG A 3 67.25 -17.24 -1.70
C ARG A 3 67.23 -18.04 -3.00
N HIS A 4 66.31 -17.74 -3.92
CA HIS A 4 66.66 -17.69 -5.34
C HIS A 4 65.91 -16.54 -6.02
N ARG A 5 66.71 -15.62 -6.49
CA ARG A 5 66.38 -14.60 -7.52
C ARG A 5 66.62 -15.23 -8.88
N THR A 6 65.76 -14.96 -9.85
CA THR A 6 66.17 -14.99 -11.26
C THR A 6 65.49 -13.84 -12.01
N ALA A 7 66.31 -13.24 -12.82
CA ALA A 7 66.14 -11.95 -13.45
C ALA A 7 65.53 -12.06 -14.86
N LEU A 8 64.88 -10.97 -15.23
CA LEU A 8 64.89 -10.23 -16.52
C LEU A 8 65.08 -10.94 -17.86
N LEU A 9 64.21 -10.64 -18.81
CA LEU A 9 64.59 -10.01 -20.10
C LEU A 9 63.35 -9.42 -20.81
N PRO A 10 63.43 -8.25 -21.45
CA PRO A 10 62.32 -7.62 -22.18
C PRO A 10 62.37 -7.98 -23.65
N SER A 11 61.23 -8.28 -24.25
CA SER A 11 61.08 -8.41 -25.69
C SER A 11 60.34 -7.22 -26.29
N LEU A 12 61.07 -6.45 -27.01
CA LEU A 12 60.58 -5.39 -27.90
C LEU A 12 59.89 -6.05 -29.10
N PHE A 13 58.63 -5.76 -29.32
CA PHE A 13 57.97 -6.04 -30.62
C PHE A 13 57.48 -4.72 -31.23
N ILE A 14 58.18 -4.33 -32.29
CA ILE A 14 57.79 -3.31 -33.27
C ILE A 14 56.84 -3.97 -34.24
N GLY A 15 55.66 -3.43 -34.44
CA GLY A 15 54.72 -4.00 -35.37
C GLY A 15 53.62 -3.09 -35.86
N LEU A 16 53.89 -2.40 -36.93
CA LEU A 16 53.00 -2.03 -38.03
C LEU A 16 51.68 -1.34 -37.73
N LEU A 17 51.63 -0.02 -37.98
CA LEU A 17 50.41 0.75 -38.26
C LEU A 17 49.73 0.25 -39.50
N ALA A 18 48.53 -0.34 -39.40
CA ALA A 18 47.60 -0.55 -40.49
C ALA A 18 46.42 0.41 -40.31
N THR A 19 46.44 1.50 -41.04
CA THR A 19 45.34 2.46 -41.22
C THR A 19 44.21 1.77 -41.99
N ARG A 20 43.16 1.40 -41.31
CA ARG A 20 41.87 1.01 -41.99
C ARG A 20 40.95 2.22 -41.94
N MET A 21 40.72 2.81 -43.10
CA MET A 21 39.60 3.75 -43.32
C MET A 21 38.28 2.96 -43.11
N PHE A 22 37.56 3.25 -42.07
CA PHE A 22 36.16 2.84 -41.93
C PHE A 22 35.28 3.92 -42.56
N VAL A 23 34.71 3.55 -43.72
CA VAL A 23 33.62 4.28 -44.34
C VAL A 23 32.41 4.16 -43.37
N GLY A 24 32.03 5.27 -42.76
CA GLY A 24 30.89 5.34 -41.85
C GLY A 24 29.58 5.22 -42.62
N GLY A 25 28.95 4.04 -42.59
CA GLY A 25 27.54 3.89 -42.86
C GLY A 25 26.72 4.39 -41.68
N ALA A 26 26.09 5.54 -41.83
CA ALA A 26 25.09 6.04 -40.87
C ALA A 26 23.84 5.17 -41.00
N PHE A 27 23.73 4.11 -40.22
CA PHE A 27 22.46 3.43 -39.99
C PHE A 27 21.67 4.28 -39.00
N GLY A 28 20.77 5.10 -39.52
CA GLY A 28 19.73 5.78 -38.72
C GLY A 28 18.78 4.74 -38.17
N TYR A 29 19.02 4.26 -36.96
CA TYR A 29 17.96 3.61 -36.16
C TYR A 29 17.06 4.70 -35.57
N GLY A 30 16.09 5.14 -36.38
CA GLY A 30 14.92 5.86 -35.89
C GLY A 30 13.97 4.83 -35.24
N GLY A 31 14.38 4.28 -34.11
CA GLY A 31 13.43 3.62 -33.23
C GLY A 31 12.64 4.70 -32.53
N ASP A 32 11.32 4.70 -32.68
CA ASP A 32 10.41 5.48 -31.84
C ASP A 32 10.69 5.10 -30.38
N VAL A 33 11.52 5.90 -29.72
CA VAL A 33 11.72 5.78 -28.27
C VAL A 33 10.42 6.26 -27.66
N LYS A 34 9.56 5.30 -27.29
CA LYS A 34 8.39 5.59 -26.46
C LYS A 34 8.87 6.43 -25.29
N PRO A 35 8.31 7.64 -25.07
CA PRO A 35 8.71 8.47 -23.94
C PRO A 35 8.71 7.62 -22.67
N ALA A 36 9.74 7.74 -21.84
CA ALA A 36 9.74 7.14 -20.53
C ALA A 36 8.46 7.60 -19.81
N PRO A 37 7.70 6.66 -19.18
CA PRO A 37 6.47 7.03 -18.50
C PRO A 37 6.77 8.17 -17.52
N ASP A 38 5.91 9.18 -17.46
CA ASP A 38 5.97 10.21 -16.41
C ASP A 38 5.63 9.53 -15.09
N SER A 39 6.67 9.10 -14.38
CA SER A 39 6.53 8.34 -13.14
C SER A 39 5.60 9.02 -12.12
N ARG A 40 5.56 10.37 -12.14
CA ARG A 40 4.66 11.13 -11.27
C ARG A 40 3.19 11.00 -11.72
N ALA A 41 2.90 11.05 -13.01
CA ALA A 41 1.54 10.89 -13.52
C ALA A 41 1.03 9.47 -13.26
N ASP A 42 1.87 8.46 -13.50
CA ASP A 42 1.55 7.06 -13.21
C ASP A 42 1.31 6.85 -11.71
N GLY A 43 2.12 7.47 -10.86
CA GLY A 43 1.95 7.43 -9.40
C GLY A 43 0.64 8.08 -8.94
N LEU A 44 0.26 9.21 -9.53
CA LEU A 44 -1.03 9.86 -9.23
C LEU A 44 -2.22 9.01 -9.69
N ALA A 45 -2.13 8.39 -10.87
CA ALA A 45 -3.17 7.48 -11.37
C ALA A 45 -3.30 6.23 -10.48
N ALA A 46 -2.17 5.67 -10.04
CA ALA A 46 -2.15 4.56 -9.09
C ALA A 46 -2.74 4.97 -7.72
N TRP A 47 -2.46 6.19 -7.26
CA TRP A 47 -3.05 6.70 -6.03
C TRP A 47 -4.58 6.75 -6.08
N GLU A 48 -5.20 7.20 -7.18
CA GLU A 48 -6.66 7.23 -7.29
C GLU A 48 -7.27 5.82 -7.22
N GLN A 49 -6.58 4.80 -7.73
CA GLN A 49 -6.97 3.40 -7.54
C GLN A 49 -6.88 3.00 -6.07
N ILE A 50 -5.79 3.33 -5.38
CA ILE A 50 -5.62 3.10 -3.94
C ILE A 50 -6.73 3.80 -3.17
N TYR A 51 -6.99 5.07 -3.43
CA TYR A 51 -8.02 5.85 -2.76
C TYR A 51 -9.42 5.23 -2.88
N SER A 52 -9.76 4.66 -4.04
CA SER A 52 -11.04 3.96 -4.23
C SER A 52 -11.21 2.76 -3.29
N VAL A 53 -10.11 2.08 -2.97
CA VAL A 53 -10.09 0.98 -1.99
C VAL A 53 -10.17 1.52 -0.56
N LEU A 54 -9.36 2.54 -0.22
CA LEU A 54 -9.30 3.10 1.14
C LEU A 54 -10.64 3.68 1.60
N THR A 55 -11.44 4.21 0.67
CA THR A 55 -12.77 4.76 0.97
C THR A 55 -13.90 3.72 0.89
N HIS A 56 -13.59 2.48 0.53
CA HIS A 56 -14.56 1.39 0.58
C HIS A 56 -14.91 1.02 2.03
N PRO A 57 -16.15 0.57 2.34
CA PRO A 57 -16.56 0.19 3.70
C PRO A 57 -15.62 -0.78 4.41
N ARG A 58 -14.96 -1.69 3.68
CA ARG A 58 -13.99 -2.65 4.27
C ARG A 58 -12.78 -1.98 4.91
N CYS A 59 -12.47 -0.76 4.53
CA CYS A 59 -11.35 0.01 5.07
C CYS A 59 -11.84 1.17 5.95
N ILE A 60 -12.72 2.03 5.43
CA ILE A 60 -13.11 3.27 6.09
C ILE A 60 -13.93 3.05 7.38
N ASN A 61 -14.59 1.89 7.55
CA ASN A 61 -15.30 1.54 8.78
C ASN A 61 -14.37 1.46 10.01
N CYS A 62 -13.11 1.05 9.80
CA CYS A 62 -12.08 1.05 10.84
C CYS A 62 -11.30 2.38 10.89
N HIS A 63 -11.12 3.03 9.73
CA HIS A 63 -10.49 4.34 9.59
C HIS A 63 -11.47 5.50 9.81
N THR A 64 -12.34 5.36 10.80
CA THR A 64 -13.41 6.29 11.13
C THR A 64 -12.92 7.47 11.98
N ALA A 65 -13.56 8.65 11.84
CA ALA A 65 -13.35 9.81 12.69
C ALA A 65 -14.05 9.71 14.04
N THR A 66 -14.94 8.72 14.21
CA THR A 66 -15.81 8.59 15.40
C THR A 66 -15.11 7.89 16.57
N ASN A 67 -15.67 8.07 17.77
CA ASN A 67 -15.25 7.31 18.95
C ASN A 67 -15.86 5.90 18.99
N TYR A 68 -16.32 5.39 17.87
CA TYR A 68 -16.89 4.04 17.73
C TYR A 68 -16.56 3.48 16.33
N PRO A 69 -16.50 2.17 16.16
CA PRO A 69 -16.39 1.56 14.85
C PRO A 69 -17.68 1.74 14.06
N GLN A 70 -17.55 1.82 12.74
CA GLN A 70 -18.68 1.64 11.83
C GLN A 70 -18.74 0.19 11.34
N GLN A 71 -19.91 -0.24 10.88
CA GLN A 71 -20.11 -1.56 10.29
C GLN A 71 -21.12 -1.52 9.15
N GLY A 72 -21.16 -2.61 8.41
CA GLY A 72 -22.01 -2.73 7.22
C GLY A 72 -21.44 -2.01 5.99
N ASP A 73 -22.10 -2.21 4.88
CA ASP A 73 -21.73 -1.50 3.63
C ASP A 73 -22.27 -0.07 3.64
N GLU A 74 -23.32 0.17 4.39
CA GLU A 74 -23.96 1.46 4.67
C GLU A 74 -23.26 2.25 5.79
N ARG A 75 -22.25 1.67 6.43
CA ARG A 75 -21.38 2.33 7.41
C ARG A 75 -22.10 2.87 8.66
N HIS A 76 -23.12 2.18 9.11
CA HIS A 76 -23.81 2.55 10.34
C HIS A 76 -22.92 2.34 11.59
N ARG A 77 -23.32 2.94 12.71
CA ARG A 77 -22.66 2.72 14.01
C ARG A 77 -22.68 1.23 14.36
N HIS A 78 -21.57 0.73 14.88
CA HIS A 78 -21.45 -0.65 15.35
C HIS A 78 -22.53 -0.98 16.42
N PHE A 79 -23.16 -2.14 16.28
CA PHE A 79 -24.10 -2.64 17.29
C PHE A 79 -23.42 -2.85 18.65
N ALA A 80 -24.19 -3.10 19.70
CA ALA A 80 -23.72 -3.27 21.07
C ALA A 80 -23.02 -2.03 21.67
N ASN A 81 -23.15 -0.85 21.05
CA ASN A 81 -22.55 0.41 21.53
C ASN A 81 -21.05 0.34 21.83
N VAL A 82 -20.31 -0.46 21.07
CA VAL A 82 -18.86 -0.53 21.18
C VAL A 82 -18.26 0.85 20.96
N ILE A 83 -17.27 1.21 21.78
CA ILE A 83 -16.48 2.43 21.61
C ILE A 83 -15.02 2.09 21.36
N ARG A 84 -14.28 3.03 20.79
CA ARG A 84 -12.88 2.88 20.36
C ARG A 84 -11.94 2.43 21.48
N GLY A 85 -12.08 2.99 22.66
CA GLY A 85 -11.10 2.80 23.74
C GLY A 85 -9.72 3.44 23.44
N PRO A 86 -8.78 3.39 24.39
CA PRO A 86 -7.50 4.09 24.27
C PRO A 86 -6.62 3.61 23.11
N ALA A 87 -6.64 2.30 22.84
CA ALA A 87 -5.79 1.64 21.83
C ALA A 87 -6.57 1.16 20.58
N GLY A 88 -7.80 1.63 20.37
CA GLY A 88 -8.63 1.18 19.26
C GLY A 88 -9.22 -0.24 19.43
N GLN A 89 -8.98 -0.89 20.56
CA GLN A 89 -9.38 -2.28 20.84
C GLN A 89 -10.66 -2.41 21.67
N GLY A 90 -11.42 -1.31 21.83
CA GLY A 90 -12.56 -1.28 22.73
C GLY A 90 -12.14 -0.95 24.17
N VAL A 91 -13.06 -1.17 25.11
CA VAL A 91 -12.87 -0.92 26.54
C VAL A 91 -12.99 -2.19 27.36
N ALA A 92 -12.56 -2.16 28.61
CA ALA A 92 -12.73 -3.27 29.53
C ALA A 92 -14.21 -3.71 29.60
N GLY A 93 -14.46 -5.00 29.47
CA GLY A 93 -15.81 -5.59 29.40
C GLY A 93 -16.49 -5.53 28.01
N LEU A 94 -15.97 -4.74 27.07
CA LEU A 94 -16.46 -4.67 25.68
C LEU A 94 -15.26 -4.51 24.71
N ASN A 95 -14.30 -5.40 24.82
CA ASN A 95 -13.13 -5.44 23.96
C ASN A 95 -13.50 -6.08 22.61
N CYS A 96 -12.88 -5.62 21.53
CA CYS A 96 -13.12 -6.14 20.18
C CYS A 96 -12.95 -7.67 20.10
N ALA A 97 -11.88 -8.20 20.71
CA ALA A 97 -11.57 -9.61 20.73
C ALA A 97 -12.59 -10.48 21.52
N SER A 98 -13.51 -9.87 22.28
CA SER A 98 -14.59 -10.64 22.92
C SER A 98 -15.57 -11.24 21.90
N CYS A 99 -15.70 -10.62 20.74
CA CYS A 99 -16.56 -11.09 19.63
C CYS A 99 -15.79 -11.42 18.36
N HIS A 100 -14.78 -10.59 18.00
CA HIS A 100 -13.98 -10.77 16.80
C HIS A 100 -12.78 -11.68 17.09
N GLN A 101 -12.87 -12.92 16.68
CA GLN A 101 -11.84 -13.94 16.87
C GLN A 101 -10.81 -13.90 15.71
N GLU A 102 -9.87 -14.83 15.68
CA GLU A 102 -8.81 -14.92 14.66
C GLU A 102 -9.31 -15.14 13.23
N THR A 103 -10.56 -15.60 13.09
CA THR A 103 -11.20 -15.89 11.79
C THR A 103 -12.66 -15.47 11.79
N ASN A 104 -13.25 -15.31 10.59
CA ASN A 104 -14.67 -15.07 10.45
C ASN A 104 -15.51 -16.22 11.04
N ALA A 105 -16.57 -15.89 11.76
CA ALA A 105 -17.56 -16.82 12.24
C ALA A 105 -18.79 -16.79 11.31
N ASP A 106 -18.73 -17.49 10.19
CA ASP A 106 -19.76 -17.45 9.15
C ASP A 106 -21.15 -17.89 9.61
N SER A 107 -21.23 -18.74 10.66
CA SER A 107 -22.48 -19.17 11.25
C SER A 107 -23.24 -18.06 11.99
N THR A 108 -22.52 -17.06 12.49
CA THR A 108 -23.11 -15.91 13.21
C THR A 108 -22.98 -14.61 12.43
N GLY A 109 -22.19 -14.61 11.35
CA GLY A 109 -21.88 -13.43 10.58
C GLY A 109 -20.96 -12.44 11.30
N VAL A 110 -20.29 -12.84 12.39
CA VAL A 110 -19.30 -12.00 13.06
C VAL A 110 -17.97 -12.07 12.29
N PRO A 111 -17.44 -10.95 11.80
CA PRO A 111 -16.14 -10.96 11.13
C PRO A 111 -15.03 -11.18 12.14
N GLY A 112 -13.89 -11.73 11.70
CA GLY A 112 -12.73 -11.97 12.54
C GLY A 112 -11.44 -11.89 11.75
N GLY A 113 -10.37 -11.62 12.48
CA GLY A 113 -9.00 -11.55 11.98
C GLY A 113 -8.04 -11.27 13.13
N PRO A 114 -6.75 -11.67 13.01
CA PRO A 114 -5.78 -11.48 14.05
C PRO A 114 -5.65 -10.01 14.49
N GLY A 115 -5.72 -9.78 15.80
CA GLY A 115 -5.53 -8.45 16.37
C GLY A 115 -6.60 -7.43 16.01
N TRP A 116 -7.86 -7.82 15.91
CA TRP A 116 -8.97 -6.93 15.52
C TRP A 116 -9.02 -5.64 16.32
N HIS A 117 -8.89 -4.49 15.64
CA HIS A 117 -8.88 -3.16 16.25
C HIS A 117 -9.25 -2.07 15.23
N LEU A 118 -9.53 -0.86 15.71
CA LEU A 118 -9.69 0.35 14.92
C LEU A 118 -8.34 0.98 14.59
N ALA A 119 -8.20 1.51 13.40
CA ALA A 119 -7.05 2.34 13.04
C ALA A 119 -6.92 3.56 13.98
N PRO A 120 -5.72 4.10 14.23
CA PRO A 120 -5.53 5.30 15.02
C PRO A 120 -6.35 6.47 14.47
N LEU A 121 -6.82 7.38 15.34
CA LEU A 121 -7.56 8.59 14.92
C LEU A 121 -6.74 9.50 13.99
N SER A 122 -5.42 9.44 14.05
CA SER A 122 -4.53 10.10 13.09
C SER A 122 -4.69 9.59 11.66
N MET A 123 -5.12 8.33 11.51
CA MET A 123 -5.34 7.65 10.23
C MET A 123 -6.83 7.53 9.87
N LYS A 124 -7.65 8.47 10.31
CA LYS A 124 -9.04 8.58 9.84
C LYS A 124 -9.10 9.04 8.39
N TRP A 125 -10.06 8.50 7.63
CA TRP A 125 -10.28 8.83 6.22
C TRP A 125 -11.67 9.42 5.96
N GLN A 126 -12.34 9.88 7.00
CA GLN A 126 -13.62 10.57 6.94
C GLN A 126 -13.64 11.82 7.84
N ASP A 127 -14.56 12.74 7.53
CA ASP A 127 -14.86 13.90 8.35
C ASP A 127 -15.80 13.55 9.51
N PRO A 128 -16.06 14.50 10.45
CA PRO A 128 -16.99 14.25 11.56
C PRO A 128 -18.44 13.99 11.15
N ASN A 129 -18.81 14.22 9.88
CA ASN A 129 -20.12 13.94 9.31
C ASN A 129 -20.14 12.63 8.50
N ASP A 130 -19.20 11.75 8.74
CA ASP A 130 -19.04 10.44 8.12
C ASP A 130 -18.80 10.47 6.59
N ARG A 131 -18.45 11.63 6.02
CA ARG A 131 -18.11 11.75 4.59
C ARG A 131 -16.63 11.40 4.39
N PRO A 132 -16.29 10.64 3.34
CA PRO A 132 -14.89 10.42 3.01
C PRO A 132 -14.12 11.74 2.83
N LEU A 133 -12.92 11.83 3.37
CA LEU A 133 -11.98 12.91 3.07
C LEU A 133 -11.63 12.87 1.58
N SER A 134 -11.20 14.01 1.02
CA SER A 134 -10.74 14.06 -0.36
C SER A 134 -9.51 13.17 -0.60
N SER A 135 -9.32 12.76 -1.84
CA SER A 135 -8.17 11.96 -2.27
C SER A 135 -6.84 12.59 -1.82
N ALA A 136 -6.71 13.91 -1.94
CA ALA A 136 -5.55 14.66 -1.48
C ALA A 136 -5.36 14.63 0.05
N GLU A 137 -6.42 14.69 0.84
CA GLU A 137 -6.34 14.65 2.31
C GLU A 137 -5.96 13.25 2.80
N VAL A 138 -6.57 12.21 2.24
CA VAL A 138 -6.21 10.82 2.58
C VAL A 138 -4.77 10.55 2.20
N CYS A 139 -4.32 10.96 1.01
CA CYS A 139 -2.94 10.80 0.58
C CYS A 139 -1.96 11.44 1.57
N ARG A 140 -2.20 12.68 1.95
CA ARG A 140 -1.35 13.37 2.94
C ARG A 140 -1.36 12.69 4.30
N ALA A 141 -2.50 12.12 4.73
CA ALA A 141 -2.53 11.37 5.98
C ALA A 141 -1.71 10.07 5.89
N VAL A 142 -1.84 9.34 4.78
CA VAL A 142 -1.10 8.09 4.52
C VAL A 142 0.41 8.33 4.41
N THR A 143 0.84 9.46 3.87
CA THR A 143 2.27 9.79 3.70
C THR A 143 2.88 10.54 4.88
N ASP A 144 2.07 11.01 5.83
CA ASP A 144 2.53 11.72 7.02
C ASP A 144 3.00 10.73 8.10
N ARG A 145 4.31 10.64 8.26
CA ARG A 145 4.95 9.73 9.22
C ARG A 145 4.53 9.96 10.67
N SER A 146 4.11 11.17 11.02
CA SER A 146 3.59 11.47 12.36
C SER A 146 2.20 10.88 12.61
N LYS A 147 1.48 10.48 11.55
CA LYS A 147 0.11 9.93 11.60
C LYS A 147 0.04 8.44 11.35
N ASN A 148 0.94 7.90 10.52
CA ASN A 148 0.90 6.55 9.97
C ASN A 148 1.85 5.57 10.67
N GLU A 149 2.16 5.79 11.97
CA GLU A 149 3.08 4.94 12.74
C GLU A 149 4.49 4.89 12.15
N ASN A 150 4.95 6.00 11.59
CA ASN A 150 6.27 6.17 11.00
C ASN A 150 6.56 5.30 9.76
N MET A 151 5.53 4.86 9.04
CA MET A 151 5.70 4.07 7.82
C MET A 151 6.13 4.94 6.63
N GLU A 152 7.09 4.45 5.87
CA GLU A 152 7.51 5.01 4.58
C GLU A 152 7.17 4.05 3.44
N GLY A 153 7.36 4.46 2.19
CA GLY A 153 6.90 3.80 0.99
C GLY A 153 6.99 2.27 1.00
N ARG A 154 8.17 1.69 1.30
CA ARG A 154 8.31 0.23 1.37
C ARG A 154 7.53 -0.38 2.53
N ALA A 155 7.45 0.30 3.67
CA ALA A 155 6.68 -0.17 4.82
C ALA A 155 5.17 -0.06 4.55
N LEU A 156 4.72 0.97 3.86
CA LEU A 156 3.33 1.10 3.39
C LEU A 156 2.97 -0.02 2.41
N LEU A 157 3.86 -0.32 1.45
CA LEU A 157 3.66 -1.43 0.53
C LEU A 157 3.53 -2.76 1.30
N LYS A 158 4.47 -3.04 2.20
CA LYS A 158 4.42 -4.24 3.04
C LYS A 158 3.15 -4.31 3.89
N HIS A 159 2.71 -3.19 4.46
CA HIS A 159 1.45 -3.12 5.21
C HIS A 159 0.25 -3.52 4.32
N HIS A 160 0.18 -3.00 3.10
CA HIS A 160 -0.87 -3.35 2.15
C HIS A 160 -0.78 -4.81 1.65
N GLU A 161 0.40 -5.38 1.59
CA GLU A 161 0.64 -6.77 1.16
C GLU A 161 0.30 -7.80 2.24
N GLU A 162 0.61 -7.52 3.52
CA GLU A 162 0.74 -8.56 4.54
C GLU A 162 -0.11 -8.34 5.80
N ALA A 163 -0.56 -7.10 6.08
CA ALA A 163 -1.26 -6.85 7.33
C ALA A 163 -2.60 -7.60 7.40
N ALA A 164 -2.82 -8.36 8.47
CA ALA A 164 -3.94 -9.26 8.61
C ALA A 164 -5.30 -8.58 8.41
N LEU A 165 -5.49 -7.37 8.97
CA LEU A 165 -6.74 -6.61 8.82
C LEU A 165 -6.90 -5.98 7.44
N VAL A 166 -5.80 -5.72 6.72
CA VAL A 166 -5.85 -5.34 5.30
C VAL A 166 -6.30 -6.53 4.46
N LEU A 167 -5.68 -7.70 4.65
CA LEU A 167 -6.03 -8.94 3.95
C LEU A 167 -7.48 -9.34 4.19
N TRP A 168 -8.00 -9.11 5.41
CA TRP A 168 -9.39 -9.35 5.74
C TRP A 168 -10.36 -8.63 4.80
N ALA A 169 -10.03 -7.44 4.29
CA ALA A 169 -10.91 -6.69 3.39
C ALA A 169 -11.31 -7.47 2.13
N TRP A 170 -10.49 -8.43 1.69
CA TRP A 170 -10.76 -9.33 0.57
C TRP A 170 -11.26 -10.73 0.98
N ASN A 171 -11.38 -10.99 2.27
CA ASN A 171 -12.02 -12.16 2.83
C ASN A 171 -12.94 -11.76 4.01
N PRO A 172 -13.93 -10.89 3.80
CA PRO A 172 -14.69 -10.28 4.89
C PRO A 172 -15.77 -11.21 5.49
N GLY A 173 -15.92 -12.43 4.97
CA GLY A 173 -16.91 -13.40 5.43
C GLY A 173 -18.35 -13.02 5.06
N ARG A 174 -19.30 -13.70 5.68
CA ARG A 174 -20.74 -13.52 5.44
C ARG A 174 -21.34 -12.55 6.46
N ARG A 175 -22.50 -11.99 6.10
CA ARG A 175 -23.40 -11.31 7.01
C ARG A 175 -24.23 -12.34 7.82
N PRO A 176 -24.92 -11.92 8.91
CA PRO A 176 -25.78 -12.81 9.67
C PRO A 176 -26.92 -13.44 8.85
N ASP A 177 -27.35 -12.79 7.77
CA ASP A 177 -28.35 -13.30 6.82
C ASP A 177 -27.79 -14.31 5.80
N GLY A 178 -26.50 -14.63 5.91
CA GLY A 178 -25.78 -15.54 5.01
C GLY A 178 -25.29 -14.92 3.71
N THR A 179 -25.61 -13.66 3.42
CA THR A 179 -25.11 -12.98 2.22
C THR A 179 -23.63 -12.58 2.36
N MET A 180 -22.93 -12.51 1.23
CA MET A 180 -21.54 -12.07 1.23
C MET A 180 -21.45 -10.54 1.46
N ARG A 181 -20.45 -10.12 2.22
CA ARG A 181 -20.10 -8.70 2.29
C ARG A 181 -19.49 -8.23 0.97
N THR A 182 -19.72 -6.97 0.61
CA THR A 182 -19.12 -6.39 -0.59
C THR A 182 -17.60 -6.37 -0.50
N MET A 183 -16.96 -6.56 -1.62
CA MET A 183 -15.50 -6.51 -1.76
C MET A 183 -15.05 -5.12 -2.20
N PRO A 184 -13.80 -4.71 -1.91
CA PRO A 184 -13.19 -3.54 -2.52
C PRO A 184 -13.26 -3.57 -4.06
N PRO A 185 -13.20 -2.40 -4.73
CA PRO A 185 -13.36 -2.31 -6.19
C PRO A 185 -12.21 -2.94 -6.99
N LEU A 186 -11.06 -3.15 -6.35
CA LEU A 186 -9.90 -3.84 -6.92
C LEU A 186 -9.71 -5.19 -6.23
N THR A 187 -9.12 -6.15 -6.93
CA THR A 187 -8.56 -7.34 -6.27
C THR A 187 -7.38 -6.93 -5.37
N HIS A 188 -7.05 -7.74 -4.36
CA HIS A 188 -5.86 -7.47 -3.52
C HIS A 188 -4.58 -7.33 -4.35
N ALA A 189 -4.38 -8.20 -5.34
CA ALA A 189 -3.21 -8.12 -6.22
C ALA A 189 -3.15 -6.81 -7.01
N GLN A 190 -4.30 -6.29 -7.50
CA GLN A 190 -4.37 -4.99 -8.17
C GLN A 190 -4.09 -3.83 -7.21
N PHE A 191 -4.62 -3.88 -5.99
CA PHE A 191 -4.36 -2.87 -4.96
C PHE A 191 -2.88 -2.81 -4.58
N VAL A 192 -2.25 -3.97 -4.40
CA VAL A 192 -0.81 -4.07 -4.13
C VAL A 192 0.02 -3.56 -5.31
N ALA A 193 -0.35 -3.91 -6.56
CA ALA A 193 0.33 -3.42 -7.74
C ALA A 193 0.22 -1.89 -7.87
N ALA A 194 -0.95 -1.31 -7.62
CA ALA A 194 -1.13 0.14 -7.58
C ALA A 194 -0.28 0.78 -6.48
N THR A 195 -0.26 0.19 -5.27
CA THR A 195 0.59 0.67 -4.18
C THR A 195 2.07 0.66 -4.57
N ARG A 196 2.54 -0.40 -5.21
CA ARG A 196 3.93 -0.51 -5.69
C ARG A 196 4.26 0.60 -6.69
N THR A 197 3.43 0.80 -7.71
CA THR A 197 3.59 1.89 -8.70
C THR A 197 3.64 3.25 -8.01
N TRP A 198 2.73 3.51 -7.07
CA TRP A 198 2.69 4.76 -6.33
C TRP A 198 3.95 4.98 -5.47
N VAL A 199 4.43 3.93 -4.79
CA VAL A 199 5.65 3.98 -3.97
C VAL A 199 6.89 4.21 -4.84
N GLU A 200 7.02 3.50 -5.96
CA GLU A 200 8.14 3.66 -6.91
C GLU A 200 8.16 5.04 -7.57
N ALA A 201 6.99 5.68 -7.71
CA ALA A 201 6.87 7.06 -8.17
C ALA A 201 7.16 8.12 -7.09
N GLY A 202 7.59 7.71 -5.89
CA GLY A 202 7.89 8.62 -4.78
C GLY A 202 6.66 9.10 -4.01
N THR A 203 5.60 8.31 -3.96
CA THR A 203 4.36 8.58 -3.22
C THR A 203 3.72 9.95 -3.51
N PRO A 204 3.52 10.33 -4.78
CA PRO A 204 2.95 11.63 -5.12
C PRO A 204 1.50 11.73 -4.65
N CYS A 205 1.13 12.87 -4.07
CA CYS A 205 -0.24 13.20 -3.72
C CYS A 205 -0.87 14.20 -4.69
N PRO A 206 -2.20 14.10 -4.93
CA PRO A 206 -2.94 15.10 -5.68
C PRO A 206 -2.86 16.48 -5.01
N PRO A 207 -3.01 17.58 -5.77
CA PRO A 207 -3.10 18.92 -5.18
C PRO A 207 -4.34 19.05 -4.29
N ALA A 208 -4.26 19.86 -3.25
CA ALA A 208 -5.43 20.28 -2.51
C ALA A 208 -6.37 21.05 -3.44
N LYS A 209 -7.67 20.72 -3.41
CA LYS A 209 -8.69 21.52 -4.07
C LYS A 209 -9.12 22.67 -3.18
#